data_e4542c1f7eb55b325b1a417067c97438
#
_entry.id   e4542c1f7eb55b325b1a417067c97438
#
_cell.length_a   1.000
_cell.length_b   1.000
_cell.length_c   1.000
_cell.angle_alpha   90.00
_cell.angle_beta   90.00
_cell.angle_gamma   90.00
#
_symmetry.space_group_name_H-M   'P 1'
#
loop_
_entity.id
_entity.type
_entity.pdbx_description
1 polymer ?
#
loop_
_entity_poly.entity_id
_entity_poly.type
_entity_poly.pdbx_seq_one_letter_code
_entity_poly.pdbx_strand_id
1 'polypeptide(L)'
;GLEVIEVDLTQVVRQVQDSGILWNATRLRQLIAEDACQSLPKIKVSGFADIKVVPGDELIDTLSTCYDRDGMDETIVVCRSNKRANIYNNGIRAQILWREDELNTGDLLMVAKNNYYWTEKSKEMDFIANGEIAVLHRMRRTRELYGFRFAEVLLTFPDYGDFELEVNLLLDTMHSDAPALPKADNDRLFYAVLEDYADIPVKRERMKKMKADPHYNALQVKYAYAVTCHKAQGGQWKNVFLDQGYMTDEYL
;
A
#
# COMPACT_ATOMS: atom_id res chain seq x y z
N GLY A 1 17.20 31.71 17.68
CA GLY A 1 17.43 30.35 17.21
C GLY A 1 16.33 29.45 17.72
N LEU A 2 15.94 28.45 16.95
CA LEU A 2 15.03 27.41 17.42
C LEU A 2 15.84 26.47 18.34
N GLU A 3 15.29 26.17 19.50
CA GLU A 3 15.85 25.15 20.40
C GLU A 3 15.34 23.79 19.90
N VAL A 4 16.25 22.90 19.53
CA VAL A 4 15.94 21.55 19.07
C VAL A 4 16.20 20.60 20.22
N ILE A 5 15.16 19.91 20.69
CA ILE A 5 15.26 18.85 21.70
C ILE A 5 15.23 17.52 20.95
N GLU A 6 16.31 16.77 21.03
CA GLU A 6 16.41 15.42 20.48
C GLU A 6 15.96 14.40 21.54
N VAL A 7 15.00 13.53 21.20
CA VAL A 7 14.47 12.51 22.10
C VAL A 7 14.57 11.15 21.44
N ASP A 8 15.39 10.28 21.99
CA ASP A 8 15.50 8.89 21.57
C ASP A 8 14.48 7.99 22.27
N LEU A 9 13.58 7.38 21.48
CA LEU A 9 12.62 6.40 21.97
C LEU A 9 13.26 5.00 21.99
N THR A 10 13.79 4.60 23.15
CA THR A 10 14.54 3.34 23.30
C THR A 10 13.70 2.16 23.77
N GLN A 11 12.49 2.41 24.32
CA GLN A 11 11.64 1.37 24.87
C GLN A 11 10.47 1.02 23.93
N VAL A 12 10.32 -0.28 23.63
CA VAL A 12 9.17 -0.79 22.85
C VAL A 12 8.02 -1.11 23.80
N VAL A 13 6.91 -0.40 23.67
CA VAL A 13 5.73 -0.50 24.56
C VAL A 13 4.62 -1.38 23.95
N ARG A 14 4.67 -1.68 22.64
CA ARG A 14 3.59 -2.33 21.89
C ARG A 14 3.56 -3.85 21.97
N GLN A 15 4.62 -4.49 22.45
CA GLN A 15 4.77 -5.94 22.47
C GLN A 15 5.01 -6.46 23.88
N VAL A 16 4.48 -7.66 24.18
CA VAL A 16 4.72 -8.33 25.48
C VAL A 16 6.18 -8.76 25.57
N GLN A 17 6.77 -8.77 26.76
CA GLN A 17 8.19 -9.09 26.97
C GLN A 17 8.61 -10.48 26.45
N ASP A 18 7.69 -11.45 26.43
CA ASP A 18 7.94 -12.79 25.93
C ASP A 18 7.61 -12.96 24.41
N SER A 19 7.40 -11.85 23.70
CA SER A 19 7.08 -11.85 22.27
C SER A 19 8.32 -12.20 21.44
N GLY A 20 8.18 -13.19 20.58
CA GLY A 20 9.20 -13.54 19.59
C GLY A 20 9.35 -12.44 18.51
N ILE A 21 8.30 -11.69 18.22
CA ILE A 21 8.35 -10.52 17.33
C ILE A 21 9.28 -9.48 17.94
N LEU A 22 9.07 -9.11 19.21
CA LEU A 22 9.92 -8.15 19.91
C LEU A 22 11.37 -8.63 20.03
N TRP A 23 11.57 -9.91 20.36
CA TRP A 23 12.90 -10.49 20.48
C TRP A 23 13.68 -10.39 19.16
N ASN A 24 13.09 -10.82 18.05
CA ASN A 24 13.72 -10.75 16.72
C ASN A 24 13.95 -9.30 16.27
N ALA A 25 12.99 -8.41 16.45
CA ALA A 25 13.13 -7.01 16.09
C ALA A 25 14.25 -6.32 16.90
N THR A 26 14.38 -6.64 18.19
CA THR A 26 15.45 -6.11 19.04
C THR A 26 16.81 -6.66 18.62
N ARG A 27 16.89 -7.96 18.30
CA ARG A 27 18.13 -8.57 17.80
C ARG A 27 18.59 -7.96 16.48
N LEU A 28 17.66 -7.74 15.54
CA LEU A 28 17.96 -7.08 14.26
C LEU A 28 18.50 -5.66 14.47
N ARG A 29 17.87 -4.86 15.34
CA ARG A 29 18.36 -3.50 15.67
C ARG A 29 19.76 -3.51 16.27
N GLN A 30 20.06 -4.48 17.14
CA GLN A 30 21.40 -4.64 17.71
C GLN A 30 22.44 -4.95 16.64
N LEU A 31 22.15 -5.89 15.73
CA LEU A 31 23.06 -6.24 14.63
C LEU A 31 23.34 -5.05 13.71
N ILE A 32 22.33 -4.24 13.43
CA ILE A 32 22.47 -3.01 12.63
C ILE A 32 23.32 -1.98 13.38
N ALA A 33 23.07 -1.77 14.68
CA ALA A 33 23.81 -0.79 15.49
C ALA A 33 25.28 -1.17 15.69
N GLU A 34 25.59 -2.46 15.73
CA GLU A 34 26.94 -3.01 15.89
C GLU A 34 27.69 -3.14 14.54
N ASP A 35 27.06 -2.76 13.43
CA ASP A 35 27.55 -3.00 12.05
C ASP A 35 27.96 -4.47 11.81
N ALA A 36 27.24 -5.38 12.46
CA ALA A 36 27.54 -6.82 12.49
C ALA A 36 26.72 -7.62 11.45
N CYS A 37 26.19 -6.96 10.42
CA CYS A 37 25.39 -7.58 9.38
C CYS A 37 26.26 -8.27 8.30
N GLN A 38 27.17 -9.15 8.71
CA GLN A 38 28.04 -9.92 7.79
C GLN A 38 27.35 -11.16 7.20
N SER A 39 26.16 -11.49 7.67
CA SER A 39 25.33 -12.58 7.15
C SER A 39 23.85 -12.27 7.35
N LEU A 40 23.00 -12.90 6.53
CA LEU A 40 21.55 -12.71 6.66
C LEU A 40 21.07 -13.14 8.06
N PRO A 41 20.37 -12.25 8.78
CA PRO A 41 19.89 -12.56 10.11
C PRO A 41 18.82 -13.66 10.05
N LYS A 42 18.98 -14.68 10.89
CA LYS A 42 18.02 -15.78 11.02
C LYS A 42 16.94 -15.40 12.02
N ILE A 43 15.69 -15.46 11.62
CA ILE A 43 14.53 -15.30 12.51
C ILE A 43 14.45 -16.50 13.45
N LYS A 44 14.47 -16.26 14.77
CA LYS A 44 14.26 -17.29 15.78
C LYS A 44 12.76 -17.52 15.97
N VAL A 45 12.29 -18.71 15.65
CA VAL A 45 10.88 -19.12 15.76
C VAL A 45 10.62 -19.96 16.99
N SER A 46 11.57 -20.87 17.32
CA SER A 46 11.40 -21.81 18.42
C SER A 46 11.33 -21.11 19.78
N GLY A 47 10.36 -21.52 20.60
CA GLY A 47 10.17 -21.02 21.97
C GLY A 47 9.23 -19.81 22.07
N PHE A 48 8.60 -19.39 20.96
CA PHE A 48 7.63 -18.30 20.94
C PHE A 48 6.28 -18.79 20.40
N ALA A 49 5.20 -18.34 21.02
CA ALA A 49 3.84 -18.67 20.63
C ALA A 49 3.29 -17.77 19.50
N ASP A 50 3.86 -16.57 19.35
CA ASP A 50 3.43 -15.52 18.43
C ASP A 50 4.13 -15.57 17.06
N ILE A 51 5.06 -16.49 16.84
CA ILE A 51 5.74 -16.70 15.57
C ILE A 51 5.62 -18.15 15.12
N LYS A 52 5.25 -18.37 13.86
CA LYS A 52 5.17 -19.69 13.23
C LYS A 52 5.83 -19.66 11.86
N VAL A 53 6.40 -20.79 11.44
CA VAL A 53 6.75 -21.03 10.04
C VAL A 53 5.52 -21.60 9.36
N VAL A 54 5.12 -21.01 8.25
CA VAL A 54 4.03 -21.49 7.40
C VAL A 54 4.66 -22.07 6.13
N PRO A 55 4.55 -23.40 5.88
CA PRO A 55 4.99 -24.00 4.63
C PRO A 55 4.24 -23.41 3.43
N GLY A 56 4.88 -23.39 2.26
CA GLY A 56 4.28 -22.76 1.07
C GLY A 56 2.99 -23.44 0.60
N ASP A 57 2.87 -24.74 0.79
CA ASP A 57 1.68 -25.53 0.48
C ASP A 57 0.50 -25.29 1.47
N GLU A 58 0.78 -24.82 2.68
CA GLU A 58 -0.22 -24.46 3.69
C GLU A 58 -0.59 -22.97 3.68
N LEU A 59 0.08 -22.14 2.87
CA LEU A 59 -0.04 -20.69 2.95
C LEU A 59 -1.46 -20.20 2.65
N ILE A 60 -2.09 -20.71 1.60
CA ILE A 60 -3.44 -20.30 1.18
C ILE A 60 -4.47 -20.65 2.25
N ASP A 61 -4.43 -21.87 2.79
CA ASP A 61 -5.34 -22.32 3.83
C ASP A 61 -5.14 -21.54 5.14
N THR A 62 -3.89 -21.24 5.48
CA THR A 62 -3.56 -20.46 6.68
C THR A 62 -4.05 -19.01 6.54
N LEU A 63 -3.85 -18.36 5.37
CA LEU A 63 -4.36 -17.03 5.08
C LEU A 63 -5.89 -16.99 5.13
N SER A 64 -6.56 -17.95 4.47
CA SER A 64 -8.02 -18.08 4.50
C SER A 64 -8.54 -18.20 5.93
N THR A 65 -7.92 -19.06 6.75
CA THR A 65 -8.27 -19.21 8.16
C THR A 65 -8.11 -17.92 8.96
N CYS A 66 -7.06 -17.14 8.70
CA CYS A 66 -6.87 -15.84 9.35
C CYS A 66 -7.93 -14.83 8.92
N TYR A 67 -8.28 -14.79 7.63
CA TYR A 67 -9.33 -13.92 7.12
C TYR A 67 -10.71 -14.25 7.70
N ASP A 68 -11.04 -15.54 7.81
CA ASP A 68 -12.31 -16.00 8.39
C ASP A 68 -12.42 -15.69 9.88
N ARG A 69 -11.29 -15.77 10.60
CA ARG A 69 -11.26 -15.58 12.05
C ARG A 69 -11.20 -14.10 12.47
N ASP A 70 -10.33 -13.33 11.81
CA ASP A 70 -9.96 -11.98 12.26
C ASP A 70 -10.34 -10.86 11.27
N GLY A 71 -10.65 -11.20 10.02
CA GLY A 71 -10.93 -10.26 8.95
C GLY A 71 -9.74 -9.99 8.01
N MET A 72 -10.07 -9.51 6.81
CA MET A 72 -9.06 -9.18 5.79
C MET A 72 -8.23 -7.94 6.16
N ASP A 73 -8.82 -7.02 6.87
CA ASP A 73 -8.22 -5.78 7.38
C ASP A 73 -7.21 -6.01 8.50
N GLU A 74 -7.38 -7.12 9.23
CA GLU A 74 -6.50 -7.55 10.34
C GLU A 74 -5.41 -8.56 9.91
N THR A 75 -5.29 -8.84 8.61
CA THR A 75 -4.34 -9.84 8.11
C THR A 75 -3.62 -9.31 6.87
N ILE A 76 -2.29 -9.29 6.90
CA ILE A 76 -1.47 -8.75 5.81
C ILE A 76 -0.30 -9.66 5.45
N VAL A 77 0.06 -9.67 4.16
CA VAL A 77 1.32 -10.23 3.69
C VAL A 77 2.33 -9.10 3.48
N VAL A 78 3.49 -9.21 4.10
CA VAL A 78 4.58 -8.24 3.97
C VAL A 78 5.73 -8.88 3.21
N CYS A 79 6.17 -8.22 2.14
CA CYS A 79 7.21 -8.74 1.26
C CYS A 79 8.23 -7.65 0.85
N ARG A 80 9.30 -8.07 0.17
CA ARG A 80 10.43 -7.20 -0.17
C ARG A 80 10.18 -6.29 -1.38
N SER A 81 9.33 -6.68 -2.32
CA SER A 81 9.18 -5.96 -3.59
C SER A 81 7.72 -5.86 -4.06
N ASN A 82 7.41 -4.83 -4.85
CA ASN A 82 6.10 -4.68 -5.47
C ASN A 82 5.75 -5.87 -6.39
N LYS A 83 6.73 -6.44 -7.09
CA LYS A 83 6.52 -7.64 -7.91
C LYS A 83 6.02 -8.82 -7.07
N ARG A 84 6.63 -9.05 -5.90
CA ARG A 84 6.15 -10.09 -4.96
C ARG A 84 4.77 -9.75 -4.41
N ALA A 85 4.55 -8.50 -4.01
CA ALA A 85 3.24 -8.05 -3.55
C ALA A 85 2.14 -8.28 -4.60
N ASN A 86 2.40 -7.97 -5.87
CA ASN A 86 1.46 -8.22 -6.96
C ASN A 86 1.13 -9.72 -7.11
N ILE A 87 2.12 -10.60 -6.99
CA ILE A 87 1.90 -12.07 -7.04
C ILE A 87 0.97 -12.51 -5.90
N TYR A 88 1.24 -12.07 -4.66
CA TYR A 88 0.40 -12.38 -3.51
C TYR A 88 -1.01 -11.79 -3.64
N ASN A 89 -1.13 -10.53 -4.01
CA ASN A 89 -2.40 -9.86 -4.20
C ASN A 89 -3.29 -10.59 -5.21
N ASN A 90 -2.73 -10.96 -6.36
CA ASN A 90 -3.45 -11.71 -7.38
C ASN A 90 -3.82 -13.12 -6.90
N GLY A 91 -2.90 -13.82 -6.21
CA GLY A 91 -3.14 -15.14 -5.64
C GLY A 91 -4.24 -15.12 -4.59
N ILE A 92 -4.22 -14.18 -3.66
CA ILE A 92 -5.25 -14.00 -2.63
C ILE A 92 -6.61 -13.71 -3.26
N ARG A 93 -6.67 -12.78 -4.21
CA ARG A 93 -7.91 -12.43 -4.90
C ARG A 93 -8.50 -13.63 -5.64
N ALA A 94 -7.68 -14.38 -6.37
CA ALA A 94 -8.14 -15.50 -7.18
C ALA A 94 -8.48 -16.75 -6.34
N GLN A 95 -7.67 -17.10 -5.34
CA GLN A 95 -7.75 -18.41 -4.65
C GLN A 95 -8.50 -18.36 -3.33
N ILE A 96 -8.54 -17.19 -2.65
CA ILE A 96 -9.22 -17.04 -1.36
C ILE A 96 -10.52 -16.26 -1.52
N LEU A 97 -10.46 -15.12 -2.24
CA LEU A 97 -11.59 -14.20 -2.35
C LEU A 97 -12.48 -14.46 -3.58
N TRP A 98 -12.06 -15.35 -4.49
CA TRP A 98 -12.78 -15.74 -5.71
C TRP A 98 -13.17 -14.52 -6.57
N ARG A 99 -12.24 -13.53 -6.67
CA ARG A 99 -12.43 -12.28 -7.41
C ARG A 99 -11.71 -12.35 -8.75
N GLU A 100 -12.47 -12.38 -9.83
CA GLU A 100 -11.95 -12.50 -11.21
C GLU A 100 -11.79 -11.15 -11.90
N ASP A 101 -12.71 -10.20 -11.62
CA ASP A 101 -12.64 -8.86 -12.20
C ASP A 101 -11.47 -8.04 -11.63
N GLU A 102 -10.98 -7.07 -12.41
CA GLU A 102 -9.89 -6.18 -11.97
C GLU A 102 -10.26 -5.38 -10.72
N LEU A 103 -11.53 -5.03 -10.54
CA LEU A 103 -12.06 -4.37 -9.36
C LEU A 103 -13.37 -5.04 -8.93
N ASN A 104 -13.42 -5.46 -7.68
CA ASN A 104 -14.62 -6.02 -7.06
C ASN A 104 -15.00 -5.22 -5.81
N THR A 105 -16.30 -5.06 -5.56
CA THR A 105 -16.78 -4.48 -4.29
C THR A 105 -16.15 -5.22 -3.10
N GLY A 106 -15.68 -4.46 -2.13
CA GLY A 106 -14.94 -4.96 -0.97
C GLY A 106 -13.44 -5.17 -1.21
N ASP A 107 -12.88 -4.83 -2.39
CA ASP A 107 -11.43 -4.84 -2.57
C ASP A 107 -10.75 -3.84 -1.63
N LEU A 108 -9.69 -4.30 -0.96
CA LEU A 108 -8.80 -3.45 -0.20
C LEU A 108 -7.77 -2.84 -1.14
N LEU A 109 -7.72 -1.52 -1.15
CA LEU A 109 -6.82 -0.73 -1.99
C LEU A 109 -5.93 0.15 -1.12
N MET A 110 -4.65 0.21 -1.45
CA MET A 110 -3.69 1.12 -0.81
C MET A 110 -3.34 2.25 -1.76
N VAL A 111 -3.42 3.47 -1.29
CA VAL A 111 -3.01 4.66 -2.05
C VAL A 111 -1.49 4.65 -2.23
N ALA A 112 -1.05 4.82 -3.47
CA ALA A 112 0.36 4.74 -3.84
C ALA A 112 1.08 6.10 -3.86
N LYS A 113 0.32 7.21 -3.81
CA LYS A 113 0.85 8.58 -3.87
C LYS A 113 -0.11 9.55 -3.18
N ASN A 114 0.41 10.52 -2.41
CA ASN A 114 -0.40 11.56 -1.80
C ASN A 114 -1.29 12.26 -2.82
N ASN A 115 -2.54 12.50 -2.45
CA ASN A 115 -3.50 13.22 -3.27
C ASN A 115 -4.23 14.27 -2.44
N TYR A 116 -4.21 15.52 -2.93
CA TYR A 116 -4.81 16.69 -2.28
C TYR A 116 -6.08 17.18 -2.99
N TYR A 117 -6.34 16.65 -4.18
CA TYR A 117 -7.41 17.12 -5.05
C TYR A 117 -8.79 16.69 -4.58
N TRP A 118 -8.94 15.39 -4.27
CA TRP A 118 -10.25 14.81 -3.98
C TRP A 118 -10.81 15.23 -2.62
N THR A 119 -9.96 15.68 -1.72
CA THR A 119 -10.32 16.12 -0.35
C THR A 119 -10.36 17.64 -0.18
N GLU A 120 -10.12 18.44 -1.24
CA GLU A 120 -10.05 19.91 -1.17
C GLU A 120 -11.27 20.54 -0.47
N LYS A 121 -12.44 19.91 -0.56
CA LYS A 121 -13.70 20.37 0.04
C LYS A 121 -14.14 19.54 1.24
N SER A 122 -13.37 18.55 1.64
CA SER A 122 -13.68 17.71 2.79
C SER A 122 -13.28 18.41 4.09
N LYS A 123 -13.98 18.05 5.19
CA LYS A 123 -13.61 18.43 6.56
C LYS A 123 -13.09 17.23 7.33
N GLU A 124 -13.34 16.04 6.81
CA GLU A 124 -13.03 14.76 7.45
C GLU A 124 -11.59 14.34 7.17
N MET A 125 -11.04 14.79 6.04
CA MET A 125 -9.70 14.40 5.58
C MET A 125 -9.04 15.57 4.84
N ASP A 126 -7.87 16.01 5.30
CA ASP A 126 -7.12 17.12 4.67
C ASP A 126 -6.52 16.71 3.32
N PHE A 127 -6.01 15.50 3.23
CA PHE A 127 -5.49 14.88 2.00
C PHE A 127 -5.48 13.36 2.15
N ILE A 128 -5.44 12.65 1.02
CA ILE A 128 -5.30 11.20 1.01
C ILE A 128 -3.81 10.86 1.00
N ALA A 129 -3.34 10.24 2.08
CA ALA A 129 -1.92 9.94 2.24
C ALA A 129 -1.47 8.72 1.41
N ASN A 130 -0.20 8.73 1.03
CA ASN A 130 0.46 7.53 0.51
C ASN A 130 0.54 6.46 1.61
N GLY A 131 -0.02 5.27 1.36
CA GLY A 131 -0.15 4.19 2.34
C GLY A 131 -1.54 4.09 2.97
N GLU A 132 -2.42 5.05 2.74
CA GLU A 132 -3.80 5.01 3.20
C GLU A 132 -4.54 3.83 2.61
N ILE A 133 -5.34 3.14 3.43
CA ILE A 133 -6.17 2.00 3.02
C ILE A 133 -7.59 2.49 2.75
N ALA A 134 -8.13 2.09 1.61
CA ALA A 134 -9.52 2.29 1.24
C ALA A 134 -10.17 0.98 0.83
N VAL A 135 -11.46 0.88 1.08
CA VAL A 135 -12.30 -0.23 0.62
C VAL A 135 -13.09 0.22 -0.60
N LEU A 136 -13.06 -0.57 -1.66
CA LEU A 136 -13.91 -0.32 -2.83
C LEU A 136 -15.37 -0.62 -2.49
N HIS A 137 -16.17 0.43 -2.33
CA HIS A 137 -17.59 0.28 -2.06
C HIS A 137 -18.38 -0.03 -3.34
N ARG A 138 -18.11 0.74 -4.41
CA ARG A 138 -18.79 0.57 -5.71
C ARG A 138 -17.95 1.10 -6.85
N MET A 139 -17.95 0.39 -7.97
CA MET A 139 -17.46 0.87 -9.26
C MET A 139 -18.66 1.31 -10.13
N ARG A 140 -18.57 2.49 -10.74
CA ARG A 140 -19.60 3.01 -11.65
C ARG A 140 -19.34 2.68 -13.09
N ARG A 141 -18.12 3.00 -13.57
CA ARG A 141 -17.69 2.76 -14.96
C ARG A 141 -16.17 2.83 -15.07
N THR A 142 -15.68 2.23 -16.13
CA THR A 142 -14.30 2.36 -16.58
C THR A 142 -14.24 3.16 -17.88
N ARG A 143 -13.12 3.85 -18.11
CA ARG A 143 -12.83 4.60 -19.33
C ARG A 143 -11.38 4.46 -19.72
N GLU A 144 -11.12 4.47 -21.01
CA GLU A 144 -9.77 4.61 -21.55
C GLU A 144 -9.63 6.02 -22.16
N LEU A 145 -8.74 6.83 -21.59
CA LEU A 145 -8.47 8.21 -22.00
C LEU A 145 -6.97 8.46 -21.90
N TYR A 146 -6.41 9.24 -22.80
CA TYR A 146 -4.98 9.63 -22.79
C TYR A 146 -4.02 8.43 -22.86
N GLY A 147 -4.48 7.28 -23.35
CA GLY A 147 -3.74 6.03 -23.33
C GLY A 147 -3.55 5.42 -21.95
N PHE A 148 -4.44 5.74 -21.00
CA PHE A 148 -4.54 5.18 -19.66
C PHE A 148 -5.97 4.74 -19.35
N ARG A 149 -6.10 3.82 -18.40
CA ARG A 149 -7.39 3.30 -17.95
C ARG A 149 -7.78 3.91 -16.62
N PHE A 150 -9.00 4.40 -16.54
CA PHE A 150 -9.56 5.03 -15.34
C PHE A 150 -10.83 4.30 -14.90
N ALA A 151 -11.08 4.28 -13.59
CA ALA A 151 -12.34 3.82 -13.02
C ALA A 151 -12.95 4.90 -12.13
N GLU A 152 -14.22 5.23 -12.35
CA GLU A 152 -15.01 6.07 -11.43
C GLU A 152 -15.56 5.18 -10.33
N VAL A 153 -15.18 5.44 -9.09
CA VAL A 153 -15.49 4.59 -7.95
C VAL A 153 -15.96 5.38 -6.73
N LEU A 154 -16.67 4.70 -5.85
CA LEU A 154 -16.90 5.12 -4.47
C LEU A 154 -15.98 4.30 -3.56
N LEU A 155 -15.10 4.97 -2.82
CA LEU A 155 -14.21 4.40 -1.82
C LEU A 155 -14.73 4.73 -0.42
N THR A 156 -14.50 3.82 0.52
CA THR A 156 -14.69 4.03 1.95
C THR A 156 -13.32 4.01 2.64
N PHE A 157 -13.07 4.96 3.53
CA PHE A 157 -11.83 5.07 4.31
C PHE A 157 -12.10 4.70 5.78
N PRO A 158 -11.80 3.45 6.21
CA PRO A 158 -12.12 2.98 7.55
C PRO A 158 -11.48 3.79 8.68
N ASP A 159 -10.23 4.22 8.50
CA ASP A 159 -9.49 5.00 9.50
C ASP A 159 -10.07 6.41 9.74
N TYR A 160 -11.00 6.83 8.87
CA TYR A 160 -11.70 8.12 8.96
C TYR A 160 -13.19 7.94 9.23
N GLY A 161 -13.56 6.92 10.03
CA GLY A 161 -14.96 6.65 10.41
C GLY A 161 -15.83 6.26 9.24
N ASP A 162 -15.28 5.43 8.34
CA ASP A 162 -15.94 4.98 7.11
C ASP A 162 -16.34 6.13 6.16
N PHE A 163 -15.51 7.18 6.12
CA PHE A 163 -15.71 8.30 5.22
C PHE A 163 -15.74 7.84 3.76
N GLU A 164 -16.83 8.18 3.05
CA GLU A 164 -17.05 7.83 1.66
C GLU A 164 -16.61 8.95 0.72
N LEU A 165 -15.91 8.60 -0.35
CA LEU A 165 -15.40 9.55 -1.33
C LEU A 165 -15.51 8.99 -2.75
N GLU A 166 -16.15 9.77 -3.64
CA GLU A 166 -16.18 9.49 -5.07
C GLU A 166 -14.90 10.01 -5.73
N VAL A 167 -14.17 9.12 -6.41
CA VAL A 167 -12.88 9.44 -7.03
C VAL A 167 -12.70 8.73 -8.37
N ASN A 168 -11.74 9.20 -9.16
CA ASN A 168 -11.20 8.43 -10.27
C ASN A 168 -9.96 7.66 -9.81
N LEU A 169 -9.88 6.38 -10.12
CA LEU A 169 -8.68 5.57 -9.98
C LEU A 169 -7.92 5.51 -11.30
N LEU A 170 -6.59 5.47 -11.23
CA LEU A 170 -5.72 5.14 -12.35
C LEU A 170 -5.37 3.65 -12.29
N LEU A 171 -5.99 2.84 -13.15
CA LEU A 171 -5.89 1.37 -13.10
C LEU A 171 -4.51 0.86 -13.49
N ASP A 172 -3.79 1.59 -14.34
CA ASP A 172 -2.45 1.20 -14.81
C ASP A 172 -1.43 1.07 -13.68
N THR A 173 -1.67 1.66 -12.51
CA THR A 173 -0.79 1.52 -11.35
C THR A 173 -1.01 0.23 -10.58
N MET A 174 -2.17 -0.41 -10.69
CA MET A 174 -2.56 -1.55 -9.86
C MET A 174 -1.66 -2.77 -10.03
N HIS A 175 -1.25 -3.06 -11.27
CA HIS A 175 -0.42 -4.22 -11.61
C HIS A 175 1.04 -3.87 -11.89
N SER A 176 1.39 -2.57 -11.83
CA SER A 176 2.77 -2.11 -12.05
C SER A 176 3.71 -2.59 -10.94
N ASP A 177 4.93 -2.99 -11.29
CA ASP A 177 5.99 -3.28 -10.33
C ASP A 177 6.63 -2.00 -9.75
N ALA A 178 6.36 -0.84 -10.34
CA ALA A 178 6.78 0.45 -9.80
C ALA A 178 5.95 0.83 -8.57
N PRO A 179 6.48 1.59 -7.61
CA PRO A 179 5.75 2.03 -6.41
C PRO A 179 4.57 2.95 -6.72
N ALA A 180 4.64 3.73 -7.80
CA ALA A 180 3.61 4.62 -8.32
C ALA A 180 3.80 4.76 -9.84
N LEU A 181 2.99 5.61 -10.51
CA LEU A 181 3.15 5.86 -11.94
C LEU A 181 4.56 6.38 -12.26
N PRO A 182 5.32 5.72 -13.16
CA PRO A 182 6.65 6.18 -13.55
C PRO A 182 6.64 7.61 -14.08
N LYS A 183 7.77 8.32 -13.93
CA LYS A 183 7.87 9.72 -14.37
C LYS A 183 7.51 9.92 -15.85
N ALA A 184 8.00 9.04 -16.73
CA ALA A 184 7.70 9.13 -18.16
C ALA A 184 6.20 9.02 -18.46
N ASP A 185 5.49 8.12 -17.77
CA ASP A 185 4.04 7.96 -17.92
C ASP A 185 3.29 9.13 -17.29
N ASN A 186 3.76 9.65 -16.16
CA ASN A 186 3.17 10.84 -15.56
C ASN A 186 3.33 12.08 -16.46
N ASP A 187 4.49 12.25 -17.11
CA ASP A 187 4.73 13.30 -18.08
C ASP A 187 3.83 13.11 -19.32
N ARG A 188 3.66 11.88 -19.81
CA ARG A 188 2.74 11.56 -20.91
C ARG A 188 1.30 11.94 -20.57
N LEU A 189 0.82 11.54 -19.39
CA LEU A 189 -0.52 11.91 -18.91
C LEU A 189 -0.66 13.44 -18.80
N PHE A 190 0.33 14.11 -18.23
CA PHE A 190 0.35 15.56 -18.10
C PHE A 190 0.15 16.28 -19.44
N TYR A 191 0.94 15.90 -20.46
CA TYR A 191 0.85 16.56 -21.78
C TYR A 191 -0.45 16.20 -22.50
N ALA A 192 -0.93 14.96 -22.40
CA ALA A 192 -2.17 14.56 -23.01
C ALA A 192 -3.39 15.28 -22.41
N VAL A 193 -3.46 15.41 -21.10
CA VAL A 193 -4.52 16.21 -20.44
C VAL A 193 -4.38 17.70 -20.75
N LEU A 194 -3.14 18.24 -20.85
CA LEU A 194 -2.91 19.65 -21.19
C LEU A 194 -3.42 20.01 -22.59
N GLU A 195 -3.41 19.04 -23.52
CA GLU A 195 -3.87 19.23 -24.89
C GLU A 195 -5.39 19.48 -24.94
N ASP A 196 -6.18 18.90 -24.07
CA ASP A 196 -7.63 19.15 -23.97
C ASP A 196 -7.97 20.60 -23.58
N TYR A 197 -7.00 21.33 -23.05
CA TYR A 197 -7.12 22.74 -22.67
C TYR A 197 -6.37 23.68 -23.63
N ALA A 198 -6.00 23.21 -24.83
CA ALA A 198 -5.20 23.99 -25.80
C ALA A 198 -5.92 25.25 -26.30
N ASP A 199 -7.25 25.26 -26.31
CA ASP A 199 -8.11 26.40 -26.68
C ASP A 199 -8.03 27.58 -25.70
N ILE A 200 -7.53 27.36 -24.48
CA ILE A 200 -7.35 28.42 -23.48
C ILE A 200 -6.07 29.21 -23.82
N PRO A 201 -6.17 30.49 -24.26
CA PRO A 201 -5.00 31.22 -24.74
C PRO A 201 -4.03 31.61 -23.63
N VAL A 202 -4.53 31.83 -22.40
CA VAL A 202 -3.71 32.27 -21.27
C VAL A 202 -3.06 31.05 -20.62
N LYS A 203 -1.74 30.92 -20.76
CA LYS A 203 -0.95 29.80 -20.24
C LYS A 203 -1.22 29.49 -18.75
N ARG A 204 -1.33 30.54 -17.91
CA ARG A 204 -1.59 30.37 -16.46
C ARG A 204 -2.95 29.75 -16.20
N GLU A 205 -3.97 30.15 -16.92
CA GLU A 205 -5.32 29.61 -16.78
C GLU A 205 -5.40 28.17 -17.29
N ARG A 206 -4.76 27.89 -18.44
CA ARG A 206 -4.63 26.54 -18.99
C ARG A 206 -4.01 25.61 -17.97
N MET A 207 -2.88 26.00 -17.37
CA MET A 207 -2.22 25.20 -16.33
C MET A 207 -3.08 25.02 -15.08
N LYS A 208 -3.85 26.02 -14.68
CA LYS A 208 -4.77 25.93 -13.55
C LYS A 208 -5.89 24.90 -13.84
N LYS A 209 -6.47 24.94 -15.04
CA LYS A 209 -7.52 23.99 -15.45
C LYS A 209 -6.99 22.56 -15.51
N MET A 210 -5.84 22.36 -16.16
CA MET A 210 -5.19 21.04 -16.25
C MET A 210 -4.88 20.48 -14.86
N LYS A 211 -4.32 21.27 -13.94
CA LYS A 211 -4.04 20.84 -12.56
C LYS A 211 -5.31 20.50 -11.75
N ALA A 212 -6.45 21.02 -12.14
CA ALA A 212 -7.76 20.74 -11.56
C ALA A 212 -8.55 19.66 -12.34
N ASP A 213 -7.91 18.99 -13.30
CA ASP A 213 -8.55 17.92 -14.06
C ASP A 213 -8.66 16.63 -13.22
N PRO A 214 -9.82 15.98 -13.15
CA PRO A 214 -10.05 14.79 -12.33
C PRO A 214 -9.29 13.55 -12.83
N HIS A 215 -8.94 13.44 -14.12
CA HIS A 215 -8.14 12.33 -14.63
C HIS A 215 -6.65 12.54 -14.36
N TYR A 216 -6.16 13.79 -14.45
CA TYR A 216 -4.79 14.12 -14.02
C TYR A 216 -4.58 13.84 -12.52
N ASN A 217 -5.62 14.07 -11.72
CA ASN A 217 -5.61 13.85 -10.28
C ASN A 217 -6.16 12.47 -9.87
N ALA A 218 -6.32 11.54 -10.81
CA ALA A 218 -6.78 10.20 -10.48
C ALA A 218 -5.89 9.56 -9.40
N LEU A 219 -6.51 8.87 -8.44
CA LEU A 219 -5.80 8.18 -7.38
C LEU A 219 -4.99 7.02 -7.97
N GLN A 220 -3.73 6.98 -7.63
CA GLN A 220 -2.85 5.86 -7.91
C GLN A 220 -2.98 4.86 -6.75
N VAL A 221 -3.42 3.66 -7.04
CA VAL A 221 -3.69 2.63 -6.04
C VAL A 221 -3.07 1.29 -6.41
N LYS A 222 -2.92 0.44 -5.40
CA LYS A 222 -2.57 -0.98 -5.51
C LYS A 222 -3.50 -1.79 -4.62
N TYR A 223 -3.58 -3.10 -4.84
CA TYR A 223 -4.25 -3.97 -3.86
C TYR A 223 -3.49 -3.97 -2.54
N ALA A 224 -4.21 -4.14 -1.44
CA ALA A 224 -3.69 -3.99 -0.07
C ALA A 224 -3.66 -5.29 0.73
N TYR A 225 -3.82 -6.46 0.13
CA TYR A 225 -3.70 -7.75 0.81
C TYR A 225 -2.23 -8.13 1.06
N ALA A 226 -1.35 -7.70 0.15
CA ALA A 226 0.09 -7.84 0.26
C ALA A 226 0.77 -6.52 -0.09
N VAL A 227 1.72 -6.11 0.75
CA VAL A 227 2.43 -4.83 0.61
C VAL A 227 3.94 -5.01 0.82
N THR A 228 4.71 -4.01 0.43
CA THR A 228 6.14 -4.00 0.72
C THR A 228 6.42 -3.59 2.17
N CYS A 229 7.58 -4.00 2.71
CA CYS A 229 8.03 -3.61 4.06
C CYS A 229 7.94 -2.10 4.28
N HIS A 230 8.31 -1.28 3.29
CA HIS A 230 8.22 0.19 3.38
C HIS A 230 6.78 0.67 3.57
N LYS A 231 5.82 0.04 2.91
CA LYS A 231 4.40 0.39 3.00
C LYS A 231 3.74 -0.12 4.27
N ALA A 232 4.26 -1.20 4.85
CA ALA A 232 3.78 -1.75 6.11
C ALA A 232 4.24 -0.95 7.34
N GLN A 233 5.20 -0.04 7.20
CA GLN A 233 5.71 0.76 8.31
C GLN A 233 4.59 1.62 8.92
N GLY A 234 4.45 1.52 10.24
CA GLY A 234 3.41 2.23 11.01
C GLY A 234 2.07 1.51 11.10
N GLY A 235 1.81 0.52 10.24
CA GLY A 235 0.61 -0.31 10.29
C GLY A 235 0.63 -1.31 11.46
N GLN A 236 -0.55 -1.82 11.82
CA GLN A 236 -0.74 -2.82 12.86
C GLN A 236 -1.79 -3.82 12.40
N TRP A 237 -1.49 -5.11 12.52
CA TRP A 237 -2.38 -6.19 12.14
C TRP A 237 -2.27 -7.34 13.15
N LYS A 238 -3.32 -8.09 13.34
CA LYS A 238 -3.32 -9.29 14.20
C LYS A 238 -2.46 -10.41 13.60
N ASN A 239 -2.48 -10.53 12.26
CA ASN A 239 -1.74 -11.57 11.54
C ASN A 239 -0.86 -10.93 10.46
N VAL A 240 0.45 -11.15 10.56
CA VAL A 240 1.43 -10.68 9.57
C VAL A 240 2.16 -11.88 8.99
N PHE A 241 2.01 -12.09 7.70
CA PHE A 241 2.75 -13.09 6.93
C PHE A 241 3.98 -12.43 6.33
N LEU A 242 5.16 -12.73 6.85
CA LEU A 242 6.42 -12.15 6.39
C LEU A 242 7.07 -13.06 5.35
N ASP A 243 7.11 -12.62 4.10
CA ASP A 243 7.88 -13.25 3.03
C ASP A 243 9.25 -12.57 2.90
N GLN A 244 10.29 -13.20 3.44
CA GLN A 244 11.67 -12.71 3.30
C GLN A 244 12.20 -12.85 1.85
N GLY A 245 11.55 -13.69 1.02
CA GLY A 245 12.03 -14.06 -0.29
C GLY A 245 13.30 -14.94 -0.21
N TYR A 246 13.81 -15.32 -1.37
CA TYR A 246 15.11 -15.96 -1.46
C TYR A 246 16.19 -14.88 -1.43
N MET A 247 17.05 -14.93 -0.42
CA MET A 247 18.20 -14.05 -0.27
C MET A 247 19.45 -14.91 -0.03
N THR A 248 20.55 -14.54 -0.67
CA THR A 248 21.89 -15.09 -0.43
C THR A 248 22.74 -14.03 0.24
N ASP A 249 23.85 -14.43 0.85
CA ASP A 249 24.82 -13.50 1.49
C ASP A 249 25.43 -12.50 0.50
N GLU A 250 25.28 -12.73 -0.83
CA GLU A 250 25.67 -11.78 -1.87
C GLU A 250 24.84 -10.49 -1.92
N TYR A 251 23.72 -10.42 -1.18
CA TYR A 251 22.88 -9.24 -1.06
C TYR A 251 23.24 -8.34 0.13
N LEU A 252 24.24 -8.71 0.91
CA LEU A 252 24.79 -7.94 2.01
C LEU A 252 26.01 -7.14 1.57
#